data_c9a410a7e5f68a55e55a23da69813331
#
_entry.id   c9a410a7e5f68a55e55a23da69813331
#
_cell.length_a   1.000
_cell.length_b   1.000
_cell.length_c   1.000
_cell.angle_alpha   90.00
_cell.angle_beta   90.00
_cell.angle_gamma   90.00
#
_symmetry.space_group_name_H-M   'P 1'
#
loop_
_entity.id
_entity.type
_entity.pdbx_description
1 polymer ?
#
loop_
_entity_poly.entity_id
_entity_poly.type
_entity_poly.pdbx_seq_one_letter_code
_entity_poly.pdbx_strand_id
1 'polypeptide(L)'
;VTKHIFVTGGVASSLGKGLTAASLGRLLKQRGLRVVIQKLDPYINVDPGTMNPFEHGEVFVTDDGGETDLDLGHYERFIDENLTRDSNATTGSIYSTVIASERHGEFLGKTVQVIPHITDEIQRRIRMLTGDDVDVLITEVGGTVGDIEILPFLEAIRQFRLDVGGTNVCYVHVTLVPFIAPSGEHKTKPTQHSVTELRSAGIQPDAIVCRSDEPISDDLERKISRLSNVPFAGVVNCPDAGSLYEIPLVVHDEGLDQFVCDALHLITDPPDLDGWRALNERLAEANTPVRIGLIGKYVSLVDAYLSVVESLNHAGIYHGAAVEIDWIQAEDVEGLLGENRLRDLDGIVIPGGFGERGVEGKIAAAGFAREHDIPCLGLCLGLQCMTIEYARNVLGLERAHSSEFDPSSPHPVIDLMESQRDVSDKGGTMRLGAYVAQLRPGSQVAEIYGTDVVSERHRHRYEFNPRYRARFEDTNFGCTGESPDGRLVEFIELEGHPFWVATQAHPEFKSRPDRPAPLFRAFIGAALERAGGRNPQLIPVEAEVEAEAAG
;
A
#
# COMPACT_ATOMS: atom_id res chain seq x y z
N VAL A 1 8.18 24.43 -15.74
CA VAL A 1 8.94 24.31 -14.48
C VAL A 1 8.06 23.61 -13.47
N THR A 2 8.53 22.48 -12.95
CA THR A 2 7.81 21.71 -11.93
C THR A 2 7.62 22.54 -10.66
N LYS A 3 6.42 22.50 -10.08
CA LYS A 3 6.09 23.09 -8.79
C LYS A 3 6.28 22.07 -7.67
N HIS A 4 6.66 22.52 -6.49
CA HIS A 4 7.01 21.65 -5.36
C HIS A 4 6.11 21.93 -4.16
N ILE A 5 5.53 20.89 -3.61
CA ILE A 5 4.76 20.95 -2.37
C ILE A 5 5.46 20.05 -1.36
N PHE A 6 5.90 20.63 -0.24
CA PHE A 6 6.50 19.88 0.85
C PHE A 6 5.47 19.70 1.97
N VAL A 7 5.12 18.45 2.25
CA VAL A 7 4.21 18.10 3.34
C VAL A 7 5.03 17.68 4.54
N THR A 8 4.98 18.46 5.61
CA THR A 8 5.64 18.19 6.89
C THR A 8 4.59 17.94 7.98
N GLY A 9 4.98 17.37 9.09
CA GLY A 9 4.05 17.18 10.20
C GLY A 9 4.73 17.28 11.55
N GLY A 10 3.95 17.61 12.55
CA GLY A 10 4.43 17.74 13.92
C GLY A 10 3.41 17.25 14.94
N VAL A 11 3.79 17.28 16.21
CA VAL A 11 3.03 16.81 17.37
C VAL A 11 3.11 15.28 17.58
N ALA A 12 2.77 14.46 16.57
CA ALA A 12 2.77 13.00 16.69
C ALA A 12 3.05 12.32 15.35
N SER A 13 3.48 11.08 15.40
CA SER A 13 3.48 10.16 14.25
C SER A 13 2.06 9.76 13.86
N SER A 14 1.88 9.17 12.69
CA SER A 14 0.58 8.69 12.18
C SER A 14 -0.53 9.75 12.14
N LEU A 15 -0.15 11.02 11.97
CA LEU A 15 -1.08 12.16 11.94
C LEU A 15 -1.82 12.30 10.60
N GLY A 16 -1.50 11.48 9.61
CA GLY A 16 -2.11 11.52 8.29
C GLY A 16 -1.40 12.43 7.27
N LYS A 17 -0.08 12.64 7.40
CA LYS A 17 0.73 13.34 6.39
C LYS A 17 0.60 12.67 5.00
N GLY A 18 0.79 11.35 4.94
CA GLY A 18 0.68 10.56 3.72
C GLY A 18 -0.69 10.69 3.07
N LEU A 19 -1.73 10.58 3.89
CA LEU A 19 -3.11 10.74 3.42
C LEU A 19 -3.40 12.16 2.93
N THR A 20 -2.86 13.19 3.60
CA THR A 20 -2.96 14.58 3.14
C THR A 20 -2.24 14.78 1.80
N ALA A 21 -1.03 14.24 1.66
CA ALA A 21 -0.26 14.29 0.42
C ALA A 21 -0.98 13.57 -0.74
N ALA A 22 -1.49 12.36 -0.47
CA ALA A 22 -2.26 11.57 -1.42
C ALA A 22 -3.56 12.28 -1.85
N SER A 23 -4.32 12.83 -0.89
CA SER A 23 -5.56 13.56 -1.15
C SER A 23 -5.31 14.81 -1.99
N LEU A 24 -4.32 15.60 -1.62
CA LEU A 24 -3.92 16.77 -2.41
C LEU A 24 -3.46 16.37 -3.81
N GLY A 25 -2.69 15.29 -3.93
CA GLY A 25 -2.26 14.72 -5.21
C GLY A 25 -3.44 14.33 -6.09
N ARG A 26 -4.46 13.68 -5.52
CA ARG A 26 -5.71 13.35 -6.24
C ARG A 26 -6.41 14.60 -6.76
N LEU A 27 -6.59 15.60 -5.91
CA LEU A 27 -7.27 16.85 -6.27
C LEU A 27 -6.54 17.59 -7.39
N LEU A 28 -5.21 17.71 -7.30
CA LEU A 28 -4.40 18.37 -8.34
C LEU A 28 -4.42 17.59 -9.66
N LYS A 29 -4.43 16.25 -9.60
CA LYS A 29 -4.59 15.41 -10.79
C LYS A 29 -5.96 15.64 -11.44
N GLN A 30 -7.03 15.77 -10.67
CA GLN A 30 -8.38 16.07 -11.19
C GLN A 30 -8.53 17.49 -11.73
N ARG A 31 -7.59 18.37 -11.45
CA ARG A 31 -7.44 19.67 -12.10
C ARG A 31 -6.65 19.60 -13.42
N GLY A 32 -6.30 18.38 -13.89
CA GLY A 32 -5.57 18.14 -15.12
C GLY A 32 -4.05 18.28 -15.00
N LEU A 33 -3.49 18.34 -13.80
CA LEU A 33 -2.04 18.41 -13.58
C LEU A 33 -1.41 17.01 -13.52
N ARG A 34 -0.20 16.89 -14.02
CA ARG A 34 0.63 15.68 -13.89
C ARG A 34 1.36 15.73 -12.55
N VAL A 35 0.97 14.85 -11.65
CA VAL A 35 1.40 14.84 -10.24
C VAL A 35 2.23 13.61 -9.96
N VAL A 36 3.38 13.80 -9.31
CA VAL A 36 4.20 12.74 -8.71
C VAL A 36 4.27 12.97 -7.20
N ILE A 37 4.29 11.89 -6.43
CA ILE A 37 4.44 11.98 -4.97
C ILE A 37 5.72 11.24 -4.56
N GLN A 38 6.48 11.85 -3.64
CA GLN A 38 7.71 11.31 -3.07
C GLN A 38 7.60 11.25 -1.55
N LYS A 39 8.19 10.20 -0.99
CA LYS A 39 8.38 10.00 0.46
C LYS A 39 9.86 10.15 0.82
N LEU A 40 10.15 10.97 1.82
CA LEU A 40 11.46 11.06 2.47
C LEU A 40 11.35 10.50 3.89
N ASP A 41 12.05 9.40 4.17
CA ASP A 41 11.98 8.71 5.46
C ASP A 41 13.24 8.93 6.29
N PRO A 42 13.13 9.37 7.56
CA PRO A 42 14.27 9.71 8.39
C PRO A 42 14.98 8.51 9.03
N TYR A 43 14.54 7.27 8.82
CA TYR A 43 15.21 6.11 9.39
C TYR A 43 16.50 5.74 8.64
N ILE A 44 17.41 5.04 9.34
CA ILE A 44 18.77 4.69 8.83
C ILE A 44 18.79 3.42 8.00
N ASN A 45 17.70 2.66 7.92
CA ASN A 45 17.62 1.54 7.00
C ASN A 45 17.77 2.05 5.56
N VAL A 46 18.48 1.29 4.72
CA VAL A 46 18.66 1.64 3.30
C VAL A 46 17.34 1.60 2.56
N ASP A 47 16.55 0.58 2.88
CA ASP A 47 15.16 0.39 2.45
C ASP A 47 14.38 -0.38 3.54
N PRO A 48 13.05 -0.47 3.47
CA PRO A 48 12.26 -1.21 4.46
C PRO A 48 12.28 -2.73 4.27
N GLY A 49 12.95 -3.25 3.23
CA GLY A 49 12.89 -4.67 2.85
C GLY A 49 13.35 -5.66 3.93
N THR A 50 14.19 -5.23 4.87
CA THR A 50 14.67 -6.03 6.00
C THR A 50 13.98 -5.71 7.32
N MET A 51 13.03 -4.77 7.32
CA MET A 51 12.33 -4.36 8.54
C MET A 51 11.31 -5.39 8.98
N ASN A 52 11.03 -5.40 10.29
CA ASN A 52 10.00 -6.24 10.87
C ASN A 52 8.61 -5.64 10.58
N PRO A 53 7.67 -6.39 9.96
CA PRO A 53 6.31 -5.91 9.70
C PRO A 53 5.56 -5.47 10.97
N PHE A 54 5.89 -6.00 12.15
CA PHE A 54 5.29 -5.55 13.42
C PHE A 54 5.70 -4.13 13.84
N GLU A 55 6.79 -3.59 13.30
CA GLU A 55 7.27 -2.25 13.63
C GLU A 55 6.97 -1.23 12.54
N HIS A 56 6.90 -1.68 11.29
CA HIS A 56 6.85 -0.80 10.13
C HIS A 56 5.61 -0.96 9.23
N GLY A 57 4.79 -2.00 9.48
CA GLY A 57 3.72 -2.36 8.57
C GLY A 57 4.23 -3.11 7.32
N GLU A 58 3.45 -3.10 6.25
CA GLU A 58 3.83 -3.79 5.02
C GLU A 58 4.98 -3.08 4.29
N VAL A 59 5.75 -3.86 3.55
CA VAL A 59 6.71 -3.35 2.57
C VAL A 59 6.00 -3.29 1.22
N PHE A 60 5.79 -2.08 0.71
CA PHE A 60 5.18 -1.88 -0.59
C PHE A 60 6.23 -2.00 -1.69
N VAL A 61 5.91 -2.72 -2.78
CA VAL A 61 6.85 -2.93 -3.88
C VAL A 61 6.37 -2.24 -5.15
N THR A 62 7.25 -1.45 -5.76
CA THR A 62 6.99 -0.76 -7.02
C THR A 62 7.23 -1.66 -8.23
N ASP A 63 6.76 -1.26 -9.42
CA ASP A 63 6.94 -2.05 -10.65
C ASP A 63 8.42 -2.28 -11.00
N ASP A 64 9.29 -1.31 -10.71
CA ASP A 64 10.74 -1.39 -10.93
C ASP A 64 11.51 -2.09 -9.80
N GLY A 65 10.80 -2.72 -8.85
CA GLY A 65 11.35 -3.55 -7.79
C GLY A 65 11.90 -2.76 -6.60
N GLY A 66 11.49 -1.52 -6.38
CA GLY A 66 11.75 -0.79 -5.15
C GLY A 66 10.98 -1.37 -3.98
N GLU A 67 11.65 -1.75 -2.89
CA GLU A 67 11.03 -2.00 -1.59
C GLU A 67 10.87 -0.67 -0.88
N THR A 68 9.64 -0.27 -0.58
CA THR A 68 9.31 1.09 -0.16
C THR A 68 8.37 1.10 1.05
N ASP A 69 8.21 2.27 1.65
CA ASP A 69 7.26 2.51 2.72
C ASP A 69 5.80 2.29 2.24
N LEU A 70 4.94 1.86 3.16
CA LEU A 70 3.51 1.58 2.90
C LEU A 70 2.73 2.79 2.38
N ASP A 71 3.16 4.01 2.69
CA ASP A 71 2.52 5.24 2.22
C ASP A 71 2.51 5.35 0.69
N LEU A 72 3.50 4.73 -0.01
CA LEU A 72 3.50 4.70 -1.47
C LEU A 72 2.27 3.98 -2.02
N GLY A 73 1.77 2.98 -1.31
CA GLY A 73 0.50 2.32 -1.64
C GLY A 73 -0.68 3.30 -1.58
N HIS A 74 -0.75 4.15 -0.56
CA HIS A 74 -1.76 5.20 -0.49
C HIS A 74 -1.61 6.18 -1.66
N TYR A 75 -0.38 6.62 -1.97
CA TYR A 75 -0.17 7.54 -3.08
C TYR A 75 -0.66 6.95 -4.39
N GLU A 76 -0.24 5.74 -4.74
CA GLU A 76 -0.66 5.07 -5.98
C GLU A 76 -2.18 4.88 -6.06
N ARG A 77 -2.83 4.49 -4.95
CA ARG A 77 -4.29 4.31 -4.89
C ARG A 77 -5.05 5.60 -5.12
N PHE A 78 -4.53 6.73 -4.63
CA PHE A 78 -5.20 8.03 -4.74
C PHE A 78 -4.94 8.70 -6.07
N ILE A 79 -3.69 8.74 -6.54
CA ILE A 79 -3.38 9.41 -7.82
C ILE A 79 -3.59 8.52 -9.04
N ASP A 80 -3.86 7.22 -8.85
CA ASP A 80 -3.98 6.20 -9.92
C ASP A 80 -2.79 6.24 -10.90
N GLU A 81 -1.59 6.25 -10.35
CA GLU A 81 -0.33 6.17 -11.09
C GLU A 81 0.61 5.19 -10.37
N ASN A 82 1.40 4.44 -11.15
CA ASN A 82 2.43 3.60 -10.58
C ASN A 82 3.68 4.44 -10.32
N LEU A 83 4.13 4.43 -9.07
CA LEU A 83 5.35 5.13 -8.66
C LEU A 83 6.59 4.23 -8.87
N THR A 84 7.76 4.84 -8.77
CA THR A 84 9.05 4.16 -8.93
C THR A 84 9.81 4.11 -7.60
N ARG A 85 10.89 3.32 -7.54
CA ARG A 85 11.79 3.28 -6.38
C ARG A 85 12.33 4.67 -5.98
N ASP A 86 12.47 5.58 -6.94
CA ASP A 86 12.95 6.94 -6.69
C ASP A 86 11.92 7.79 -5.94
N SER A 87 10.68 7.34 -5.89
CA SER A 87 9.61 7.97 -5.10
C SER A 87 9.75 7.74 -3.59
N ASN A 88 10.71 6.90 -3.16
CA ASN A 88 11.04 6.75 -1.73
C ASN A 88 12.56 6.92 -1.51
N ALA A 89 12.95 7.79 -0.60
CA ALA A 89 14.33 7.97 -0.21
C ALA A 89 14.48 7.98 1.32
N THR A 90 15.34 7.12 1.84
CA THR A 90 15.62 6.99 3.26
C THR A 90 16.91 7.72 3.65
N THR A 91 17.04 8.10 4.91
CA THR A 91 18.33 8.60 5.45
C THR A 91 19.45 7.61 5.14
N GLY A 92 19.20 6.30 5.33
CA GLY A 92 20.19 5.26 5.07
C GLY A 92 20.67 5.23 3.63
N SER A 93 19.76 5.29 2.65
CA SER A 93 20.13 5.31 1.23
C SER A 93 20.89 6.58 0.83
N ILE A 94 20.51 7.74 1.38
CA ILE A 94 21.16 9.02 1.13
C ILE A 94 22.59 9.02 1.68
N TYR A 95 22.77 8.64 2.96
CA TYR A 95 24.09 8.58 3.58
C TYR A 95 24.99 7.53 2.92
N SER A 96 24.46 6.37 2.57
CA SER A 96 25.21 5.33 1.85
C SER A 96 25.74 5.85 0.51
N THR A 97 24.95 6.60 -0.23
CA THR A 97 25.35 7.21 -1.50
C THR A 97 26.51 8.20 -1.27
N VAL A 98 26.38 9.12 -0.32
CA VAL A 98 27.41 10.13 -0.04
C VAL A 98 28.69 9.48 0.49
N ILE A 99 28.59 8.47 1.36
CA ILE A 99 29.76 7.73 1.89
C ILE A 99 30.45 6.96 0.76
N ALA A 100 29.69 6.31 -0.15
CA ALA A 100 30.26 5.63 -1.30
C ALA A 100 31.01 6.60 -2.21
N SER A 101 30.44 7.77 -2.54
CA SER A 101 31.08 8.83 -3.32
C SER A 101 32.35 9.35 -2.65
N GLU A 102 32.35 9.50 -1.32
CA GLU A 102 33.56 9.86 -0.55
C GLU A 102 34.66 8.79 -0.72
N ARG A 103 34.32 7.51 -0.54
CA ARG A 103 35.27 6.40 -0.68
C ARG A 103 35.81 6.26 -2.11
N HIS A 104 35.04 6.64 -3.13
CA HIS A 104 35.47 6.70 -4.53
C HIS A 104 36.30 7.96 -4.85
N GLY A 105 36.45 8.91 -3.91
CA GLY A 105 37.25 10.12 -4.08
C GLY A 105 36.57 11.24 -4.89
N GLU A 106 35.29 11.19 -5.08
CA GLU A 106 34.53 12.16 -5.89
C GLU A 106 34.56 13.58 -5.29
N PHE A 107 34.75 13.70 -3.99
CA PHE A 107 34.85 15.00 -3.30
C PHE A 107 36.29 15.60 -3.30
N LEU A 108 37.24 14.98 -3.99
CA LEU A 108 38.61 15.52 -4.20
C LEU A 108 39.30 15.94 -2.90
N GLY A 109 39.16 15.19 -1.82
CA GLY A 109 39.79 15.43 -0.53
C GLY A 109 39.13 16.51 0.33
N LYS A 110 37.97 17.02 -0.05
CA LYS A 110 37.17 17.94 0.78
C LYS A 110 36.66 17.23 2.03
N THR A 111 36.47 17.98 3.12
CA THR A 111 35.72 17.48 4.27
C THR A 111 34.27 17.33 3.92
N VAL A 112 33.72 16.09 4.00
CA VAL A 112 32.30 15.78 3.73
C VAL A 112 31.50 16.00 5.01
N GLN A 113 30.42 16.77 4.91
CA GLN A 113 29.58 17.20 6.05
C GLN A 113 28.10 17.06 5.69
N VAL A 114 27.22 17.15 6.71
CA VAL A 114 25.76 17.14 6.46
C VAL A 114 25.36 18.26 5.51
N ILE A 115 25.87 19.47 5.75
CA ILE A 115 25.75 20.62 4.84
C ILE A 115 27.13 20.86 4.21
N PRO A 116 27.26 20.85 2.87
CA PRO A 116 26.18 20.72 1.88
C PRO A 116 25.93 19.27 1.40
N HIS A 117 26.77 18.29 1.68
CA HIS A 117 26.83 17.04 0.91
C HIS A 117 25.58 16.16 1.09
N ILE A 118 25.05 16.02 2.31
CA ILE A 118 23.81 15.29 2.56
C ILE A 118 22.60 16.09 2.06
N THR A 119 22.57 17.40 2.31
CA THR A 119 21.47 18.26 1.84
C THR A 119 21.43 18.32 0.31
N ASP A 120 22.57 18.36 -0.37
CA ASP A 120 22.65 18.33 -1.83
C ASP A 120 22.14 16.99 -2.40
N GLU A 121 22.49 15.86 -1.74
CA GLU A 121 21.97 14.54 -2.16
C GLU A 121 20.46 14.43 -1.96
N ILE A 122 19.90 14.95 -0.85
CA ILE A 122 18.44 15.01 -0.65
C ILE A 122 17.80 15.82 -1.78
N GLN A 123 18.32 17.01 -2.07
CA GLN A 123 17.81 17.85 -3.15
C GLN A 123 17.96 17.18 -4.52
N ARG A 124 19.05 16.44 -4.75
CA ARG A 124 19.24 15.66 -5.98
C ARG A 124 18.14 14.60 -6.14
N ARG A 125 17.79 13.88 -5.04
CA ARG A 125 16.69 12.91 -5.05
C ARG A 125 15.34 13.56 -5.37
N ILE A 126 15.07 14.75 -4.85
CA ILE A 126 13.87 15.52 -5.20
C ILE A 126 13.87 15.87 -6.67
N ARG A 127 14.99 16.38 -7.20
CA ARG A 127 15.09 16.80 -8.61
C ARG A 127 15.01 15.64 -9.61
N MET A 128 15.34 14.40 -9.22
CA MET A 128 15.23 13.24 -10.11
C MET A 128 13.80 12.96 -10.55
N LEU A 129 12.81 13.36 -9.76
CA LEU A 129 11.38 13.18 -10.06
C LEU A 129 10.74 14.39 -10.74
N THR A 130 11.55 15.35 -11.17
CA THR A 130 11.11 16.54 -11.90
C THR A 130 11.45 16.42 -13.37
N GLY A 131 10.63 17.03 -14.24
CA GLY A 131 10.86 17.02 -15.69
C GLY A 131 9.77 17.80 -16.43
N ASP A 132 9.84 17.80 -17.74
CA ASP A 132 8.83 18.47 -18.58
C ASP A 132 7.47 17.77 -18.56
N ASP A 133 7.43 16.54 -18.06
CA ASP A 133 6.26 15.68 -17.91
C ASP A 133 5.64 15.72 -16.50
N VAL A 134 6.21 16.51 -15.57
CA VAL A 134 5.73 16.66 -14.19
C VAL A 134 5.41 18.12 -13.91
N ASP A 135 4.14 18.42 -13.65
CA ASP A 135 3.68 19.77 -13.30
C ASP A 135 3.88 20.06 -11.80
N VAL A 136 3.59 19.06 -10.96
CA VAL A 136 3.70 19.16 -9.50
C VAL A 136 4.36 17.93 -8.91
N LEU A 137 5.38 18.15 -8.07
CA LEU A 137 5.96 17.14 -7.20
C LEU A 137 5.55 17.43 -5.76
N ILE A 138 4.84 16.48 -5.13
CA ILE A 138 4.52 16.52 -3.71
C ILE A 138 5.56 15.67 -2.99
N THR A 139 6.31 16.25 -2.08
CA THR A 139 7.28 15.53 -1.25
C THR A 139 6.80 15.50 0.20
N GLU A 140 6.40 14.32 0.67
CA GLU A 140 6.12 14.10 2.07
C GLU A 140 7.42 13.89 2.84
N VAL A 141 7.63 14.68 3.88
CA VAL A 141 8.77 14.54 4.79
C VAL A 141 8.33 13.72 6.00
N GLY A 142 8.82 12.50 6.10
CA GLY A 142 8.57 11.57 7.21
C GLY A 142 9.14 12.08 8.52
N GLY A 143 8.71 11.47 9.63
CA GLY A 143 9.09 11.89 10.98
C GLY A 143 8.28 13.08 11.49
N THR A 144 8.64 13.55 12.68
CA THR A 144 7.96 14.64 13.41
C THR A 144 8.86 15.85 13.48
N VAL A 145 8.34 17.03 13.12
CA VAL A 145 9.08 18.28 13.24
C VAL A 145 9.39 18.52 14.72
N GLY A 146 10.66 18.70 15.03
CA GLY A 146 11.23 18.76 16.38
C GLY A 146 12.15 17.58 16.71
N ASP A 147 12.03 16.47 16.01
CA ASP A 147 12.92 15.32 16.17
C ASP A 147 14.26 15.53 15.44
N ILE A 148 15.32 14.89 15.94
CA ILE A 148 16.69 15.08 15.43
C ILE A 148 16.83 14.52 14.01
N GLU A 149 16.22 13.38 13.75
CA GLU A 149 16.36 12.63 12.50
C GLU A 149 15.82 13.35 11.27
N ILE A 150 14.85 14.26 11.45
CA ILE A 150 14.24 15.00 10.33
C ILE A 150 15.07 16.24 9.92
N LEU A 151 15.99 16.71 10.77
CA LEU A 151 16.69 17.99 10.57
C LEU A 151 17.41 18.11 9.22
N PRO A 152 18.12 17.10 8.69
CA PRO A 152 18.77 17.20 7.38
C PRO A 152 17.76 17.41 6.24
N PHE A 153 16.58 16.81 6.35
CA PHE A 153 15.51 16.98 5.37
C PHE A 153 14.91 18.38 5.44
N LEU A 154 14.64 18.91 6.64
CA LEU A 154 14.15 20.27 6.81
C LEU A 154 15.13 21.29 6.25
N GLU A 155 16.42 21.12 6.54
CA GLU A 155 17.46 22.01 6.00
C GLU A 155 17.52 21.91 4.46
N ALA A 156 17.45 20.71 3.89
CA ALA A 156 17.48 20.52 2.43
C ALA A 156 16.29 21.20 1.75
N ILE A 157 15.05 21.04 2.25
CA ILE A 157 13.87 21.66 1.63
C ILE A 157 13.85 23.19 1.84
N ARG A 158 14.41 23.67 2.96
CA ARG A 158 14.58 25.12 3.20
C ARG A 158 15.51 25.74 2.15
N GLN A 159 16.65 25.09 1.90
CA GLN A 159 17.61 25.53 0.85
C GLN A 159 16.98 25.42 -0.54
N PHE A 160 16.24 24.35 -0.81
CA PHE A 160 15.59 24.08 -2.09
C PHE A 160 14.70 25.25 -2.56
N ARG A 161 13.95 25.88 -1.62
CA ARG A 161 13.13 27.06 -1.94
C ARG A 161 13.94 28.24 -2.46
N LEU A 162 15.18 28.40 -2.00
CA LEU A 162 16.08 29.45 -2.48
C LEU A 162 16.56 29.15 -3.90
N ASP A 163 16.82 27.89 -4.20
CA ASP A 163 17.38 27.45 -5.48
C ASP A 163 16.34 27.54 -6.61
N VAL A 164 15.10 27.09 -6.35
CA VAL A 164 14.05 27.04 -7.39
C VAL A 164 13.18 28.29 -7.44
N GLY A 165 13.28 29.15 -6.43
CA GLY A 165 12.48 30.36 -6.27
C GLY A 165 11.20 30.15 -5.46
N GLY A 166 10.89 31.13 -4.61
CA GLY A 166 9.82 31.05 -3.63
C GLY A 166 8.42 30.80 -4.18
N THR A 167 8.14 31.22 -5.42
CA THR A 167 6.84 31.01 -6.11
C THR A 167 6.68 29.59 -6.70
N ASN A 168 7.72 28.76 -6.59
CA ASN A 168 7.69 27.39 -7.06
C ASN A 168 7.61 26.37 -5.92
N VAL A 169 7.51 26.84 -4.66
CA VAL A 169 7.47 25.99 -3.46
C VAL A 169 6.33 26.39 -2.54
N CYS A 170 5.54 25.43 -2.11
CA CYS A 170 4.50 25.56 -1.09
C CYS A 170 4.77 24.58 0.07
N TYR A 171 4.78 25.08 1.31
CA TYR A 171 4.92 24.25 2.51
C TYR A 171 3.55 24.03 3.16
N VAL A 172 3.11 22.78 3.24
CA VAL A 172 1.90 22.33 3.92
C VAL A 172 2.32 21.63 5.20
N HIS A 173 1.80 22.08 6.34
CA HIS A 173 2.15 21.51 7.65
C HIS A 173 0.93 20.88 8.31
N VAL A 174 1.01 19.55 8.57
CA VAL A 174 -0.05 18.79 9.22
C VAL A 174 0.15 18.82 10.73
N THR A 175 -0.87 19.18 11.48
CA THR A 175 -0.82 19.29 12.94
C THR A 175 -2.06 18.67 13.60
N LEU A 176 -2.01 18.53 14.92
CA LEU A 176 -3.11 18.03 15.74
C LEU A 176 -3.75 19.15 16.56
N VAL A 177 -5.07 19.22 16.53
CA VAL A 177 -5.91 20.05 17.40
C VAL A 177 -6.77 19.13 18.26
N PRO A 178 -6.22 18.58 19.36
CA PRO A 178 -6.91 17.56 20.14
C PRO A 178 -8.10 18.16 20.91
N PHE A 179 -9.17 17.39 21.00
CA PHE A 179 -10.28 17.65 21.91
C PHE A 179 -9.95 17.11 23.31
N ILE A 180 -10.07 17.93 24.30
CA ILE A 180 -9.82 17.56 25.70
C ILE A 180 -11.14 17.36 26.42
N ALA A 181 -11.64 16.16 26.49
CA ALA A 181 -12.95 15.81 27.04
C ALA A 181 -13.24 16.40 28.42
N PRO A 182 -12.32 16.40 29.43
CA PRO A 182 -12.58 17.00 30.72
C PRO A 182 -12.82 18.52 30.69
N SER A 183 -12.27 19.25 29.70
CA SER A 183 -12.48 20.69 29.54
C SER A 183 -13.54 21.01 28.49
N GLY A 184 -13.98 20.04 27.70
CA GLY A 184 -14.99 20.22 26.66
C GLY A 184 -14.55 21.15 25.52
N GLU A 185 -13.26 21.21 25.20
CA GLU A 185 -12.75 22.16 24.22
C GLU A 185 -11.53 21.64 23.45
N HIS A 186 -11.38 22.08 22.21
CA HIS A 186 -10.19 21.87 21.40
C HIS A 186 -9.01 22.71 21.86
N LYS A 187 -7.80 22.18 21.83
CA LYS A 187 -6.58 22.86 22.24
C LYS A 187 -5.65 23.14 21.04
N THR A 188 -5.38 24.42 20.80
CA THR A 188 -4.50 24.88 19.71
C THR A 188 -3.01 24.92 20.10
N LYS A 189 -2.66 24.63 21.35
CA LYS A 189 -1.26 24.68 21.82
C LYS A 189 -0.33 23.71 21.09
N PRO A 190 -0.71 22.44 20.85
CA PRO A 190 0.15 21.51 20.10
C PRO A 190 0.49 22.04 18.69
N THR A 191 -0.50 22.56 17.95
CA THR A 191 -0.32 23.22 16.65
C THR A 191 0.66 24.40 16.74
N GLN A 192 0.49 25.30 17.75
CA GLN A 192 1.37 26.44 17.92
C GLN A 192 2.84 26.02 18.17
N HIS A 193 3.07 25.00 19.01
CA HIS A 193 4.39 24.48 19.29
C HIS A 193 5.02 23.86 18.02
N SER A 194 4.26 23.04 17.31
CA SER A 194 4.73 22.40 16.08
C SER A 194 5.13 23.42 15.00
N VAL A 195 4.33 24.45 14.79
CA VAL A 195 4.67 25.53 13.86
C VAL A 195 5.88 26.33 14.34
N THR A 196 6.04 26.52 15.67
CA THR A 196 7.21 27.21 16.23
C THR A 196 8.50 26.40 15.95
N GLU A 197 8.49 25.08 16.12
CA GLU A 197 9.61 24.22 15.80
C GLU A 197 9.95 24.27 14.30
N LEU A 198 8.97 24.19 13.42
CA LEU A 198 9.19 24.30 11.97
C LEU A 198 9.81 25.67 11.59
N ARG A 199 9.33 26.73 12.21
CA ARG A 199 9.89 28.09 12.02
C ARG A 199 11.31 28.23 12.56
N SER A 200 11.63 27.52 13.65
CA SER A 200 12.99 27.47 14.20
C SER A 200 13.99 26.80 13.23
N ALA A 201 13.49 25.85 12.41
CA ALA A 201 14.24 25.29 11.28
C ALA A 201 14.30 26.22 10.04
N GLY A 202 13.72 27.42 10.12
CA GLY A 202 13.74 28.43 9.05
C GLY A 202 12.64 28.25 7.98
N ILE A 203 11.61 27.46 8.27
CA ILE A 203 10.49 27.20 7.35
C ILE A 203 9.21 27.82 7.91
N GLN A 204 8.64 28.78 7.18
CA GLN A 204 7.29 29.29 7.44
C GLN A 204 6.31 28.45 6.62
N PRO A 205 5.34 27.75 7.22
CA PRO A 205 4.30 27.06 6.46
C PRO A 205 3.42 28.06 5.71
N ASP A 206 3.07 27.70 4.47
CA ASP A 206 2.12 28.44 3.65
C ASP A 206 0.68 28.01 4.00
N ALA A 207 0.46 26.73 4.30
CA ALA A 207 -0.81 26.18 4.77
C ALA A 207 -0.64 25.26 5.99
N ILE A 208 -1.69 25.12 6.79
CA ILE A 208 -1.76 24.21 7.94
C ILE A 208 -3.00 23.34 7.81
N VAL A 209 -2.82 22.02 7.85
CA VAL A 209 -3.91 21.04 7.92
C VAL A 209 -4.08 20.64 9.38
N CYS A 210 -5.23 20.98 9.95
CA CYS A 210 -5.59 20.74 11.35
C CYS A 210 -6.35 19.42 11.46
N ARG A 211 -5.66 18.35 11.92
CA ARG A 211 -6.29 17.10 12.27
C ARG A 211 -6.97 17.20 13.63
N SER A 212 -8.18 16.69 13.75
CA SER A 212 -8.98 16.71 14.99
C SER A 212 -9.99 15.56 14.97
N ASP A 213 -10.47 15.17 16.15
CA ASP A 213 -11.50 14.13 16.30
C ASP A 213 -12.85 14.62 15.73
N GLU A 214 -13.15 15.91 15.92
CA GLU A 214 -14.37 16.59 15.43
C GLU A 214 -13.99 17.91 14.74
N PRO A 215 -14.87 18.47 13.90
CA PRO A 215 -14.61 19.77 13.26
C PRO A 215 -14.30 20.87 14.28
N ILE A 216 -13.25 21.64 14.01
CA ILE A 216 -12.92 22.83 14.81
C ILE A 216 -13.74 24.04 14.33
N SER A 217 -13.98 25.01 15.25
CA SER A 217 -14.75 26.21 14.90
C SER A 217 -13.92 27.24 14.14
N ASP A 218 -14.57 28.07 13.32
CA ASP A 218 -13.96 29.22 12.62
C ASP A 218 -13.13 30.13 13.55
N ASP A 219 -13.56 30.31 14.79
CA ASP A 219 -12.82 31.13 15.77
C ASP A 219 -11.48 30.52 16.15
N LEU A 220 -11.42 29.17 16.23
CA LEU A 220 -10.17 28.44 16.45
C LEU A 220 -9.27 28.49 15.21
N GLU A 221 -9.82 28.35 14.03
CA GLU A 221 -9.07 28.49 12.77
C GLU A 221 -8.47 29.90 12.66
N ARG A 222 -9.27 30.96 12.92
CA ARG A 222 -8.77 32.36 12.96
C ARG A 222 -7.68 32.54 14.00
N LYS A 223 -7.79 31.89 15.15
CA LYS A 223 -6.77 31.91 16.19
C LYS A 223 -5.49 31.22 15.72
N ILE A 224 -5.59 30.02 15.07
CA ILE A 224 -4.45 29.29 14.49
C ILE A 224 -3.80 30.17 13.42
N SER A 225 -4.55 30.68 12.48
CA SER A 225 -4.09 31.61 11.43
C SER A 225 -3.23 32.75 12.01
N ARG A 226 -3.72 33.47 12.99
CA ARG A 226 -2.99 34.61 13.60
C ARG A 226 -1.71 34.18 14.33
N LEU A 227 -1.77 33.07 15.09
CA LEU A 227 -0.63 32.61 15.89
C LEU A 227 0.46 31.96 15.04
N SER A 228 0.08 31.35 13.93
CA SER A 228 0.97 30.67 13.00
C SER A 228 1.45 31.55 11.85
N ASN A 229 0.92 32.76 11.73
CA ASN A 229 1.17 33.68 10.61
C ASN A 229 0.91 33.02 9.24
N VAL A 230 -0.23 32.31 9.15
CA VAL A 230 -0.73 31.68 7.92
C VAL A 230 -2.03 32.36 7.53
N PRO A 231 -2.28 32.67 6.26
CA PRO A 231 -3.58 33.23 5.85
C PRO A 231 -4.74 32.34 6.30
N PHE A 232 -5.89 32.92 6.62
CA PHE A 232 -7.06 32.15 7.07
C PHE A 232 -7.46 31.07 6.06
N ALA A 233 -7.43 31.39 4.76
CA ALA A 233 -7.68 30.43 3.68
C ALA A 233 -6.65 29.28 3.58
N GLY A 234 -5.52 29.39 4.27
CA GLY A 234 -4.50 28.34 4.35
C GLY A 234 -4.59 27.52 5.64
N VAL A 235 -5.59 27.76 6.50
CA VAL A 235 -5.88 26.90 7.65
C VAL A 235 -7.04 25.99 7.29
N VAL A 236 -6.77 24.71 7.20
CA VAL A 236 -7.66 23.68 6.68
C VAL A 236 -8.10 22.78 7.82
N ASN A 237 -9.38 22.66 8.02
CA ASN A 237 -10.00 21.79 9.00
C ASN A 237 -10.13 20.38 8.40
N CYS A 238 -9.50 19.41 9.01
CA CYS A 238 -9.51 18.03 8.53
C CYS A 238 -9.84 17.07 9.68
N PRO A 239 -11.12 16.98 10.08
CA PRO A 239 -11.55 16.06 11.12
C PRO A 239 -11.40 14.60 10.69
N ASP A 240 -11.56 13.70 11.66
CA ASP A 240 -11.63 12.28 11.37
C ASP A 240 -12.85 11.99 10.48
N ALA A 241 -12.65 11.15 9.46
CA ALA A 241 -13.67 10.77 8.50
C ALA A 241 -14.02 9.28 8.64
N GLY A 242 -15.21 8.91 8.18
CA GLY A 242 -15.67 7.51 8.19
C GLY A 242 -14.84 6.59 7.28
N SER A 243 -14.25 7.17 6.24
CA SER A 243 -13.37 6.47 5.29
C SER A 243 -12.22 7.39 4.87
N LEU A 244 -11.07 6.79 4.60
CA LEU A 244 -9.92 7.53 4.04
C LEU A 244 -10.24 8.10 2.64
N TYR A 245 -11.21 7.54 1.91
CA TYR A 245 -11.65 8.04 0.60
C TYR A 245 -12.55 9.29 0.68
N GLU A 246 -13.04 9.66 1.86
CA GLU A 246 -13.72 10.95 2.09
C GLU A 246 -12.75 12.14 2.19
N ILE A 247 -11.52 11.89 2.64
CA ILE A 247 -10.56 12.97 2.93
C ILE A 247 -10.28 13.89 1.73
N PRO A 248 -10.14 13.44 0.47
CA PRO A 248 -10.00 14.35 -0.66
C PRO A 248 -11.16 15.35 -0.78
N LEU A 249 -12.40 14.90 -0.52
CA LEU A 249 -13.57 15.78 -0.55
C LEU A 249 -13.54 16.79 0.60
N VAL A 250 -13.19 16.33 1.81
CA VAL A 250 -13.06 17.20 3.00
C VAL A 250 -12.04 18.31 2.75
N VAL A 251 -10.83 17.99 2.30
CA VAL A 251 -9.78 18.99 2.08
C VAL A 251 -10.06 19.88 0.88
N HIS A 252 -10.85 19.40 -0.09
CA HIS A 252 -11.34 20.21 -1.21
C HIS A 252 -12.38 21.23 -0.74
N ASP A 253 -13.38 20.81 0.04
CA ASP A 253 -14.43 21.68 0.56
C ASP A 253 -13.85 22.77 1.48
N GLU A 254 -12.76 22.46 2.19
CA GLU A 254 -11.95 23.41 2.97
C GLU A 254 -11.02 24.29 2.11
N GLY A 255 -10.93 24.04 0.79
CA GLY A 255 -10.22 24.87 -0.18
C GLY A 255 -8.72 24.66 -0.27
N LEU A 256 -8.14 23.58 0.26
CA LEU A 256 -6.68 23.34 0.24
C LEU A 256 -6.09 23.33 -1.17
N ASP A 257 -6.73 22.64 -2.08
CA ASP A 257 -6.25 22.50 -3.47
C ASP A 257 -6.28 23.85 -4.22
N GLN A 258 -7.31 24.66 -4.01
CA GLN A 258 -7.38 26.00 -4.57
C GLN A 258 -6.32 26.91 -3.96
N PHE A 259 -6.16 26.88 -2.63
CA PHE A 259 -5.12 27.66 -1.94
C PHE A 259 -3.72 27.33 -2.46
N VAL A 260 -3.41 26.04 -2.65
CA VAL A 260 -2.11 25.59 -3.18
C VAL A 260 -1.91 26.04 -4.65
N CYS A 261 -2.95 25.95 -5.48
CA CYS A 261 -2.89 26.44 -6.86
C CYS A 261 -2.60 27.95 -6.91
N ASP A 262 -3.27 28.74 -6.06
CA ASP A 262 -3.04 30.19 -5.98
C ASP A 262 -1.62 30.51 -5.49
N ALA A 263 -1.14 29.82 -4.44
CA ALA A 263 0.20 30.02 -3.90
C ALA A 263 1.31 29.70 -4.90
N LEU A 264 1.10 28.70 -5.74
CA LEU A 264 2.04 28.26 -6.76
C LEU A 264 1.79 28.90 -8.14
N HIS A 265 0.80 29.78 -8.27
CA HIS A 265 0.39 30.41 -9.53
C HIS A 265 0.08 29.38 -10.63
N LEU A 266 -0.58 28.28 -10.26
CA LEU A 266 -1.09 27.28 -11.18
C LEU A 266 -2.45 27.74 -11.72
N ILE A 267 -2.59 27.76 -13.03
CA ILE A 267 -3.86 28.10 -13.69
C ILE A 267 -4.48 26.79 -14.14
N THR A 268 -5.58 26.40 -13.49
CA THR A 268 -6.28 25.14 -13.73
C THR A 268 -7.79 25.37 -13.68
N ASP A 269 -8.54 24.47 -14.30
CA ASP A 269 -9.97 24.36 -14.05
C ASP A 269 -10.24 23.77 -12.63
N PRO A 270 -11.47 23.93 -12.09
CA PRO A 270 -11.88 23.19 -10.90
C PRO A 270 -11.72 21.68 -11.08
N PRO A 271 -11.46 20.91 -10.01
CA PRO A 271 -11.27 19.47 -10.13
C PRO A 271 -12.58 18.77 -10.50
N ASP A 272 -12.51 17.78 -11.39
CA ASP A 272 -13.60 16.85 -11.65
C ASP A 272 -13.63 15.77 -10.54
N LEU A 273 -14.61 15.85 -9.66
CA LEU A 273 -14.77 14.96 -8.51
C LEU A 273 -15.97 14.02 -8.63
N ASP A 274 -16.66 13.99 -9.75
CA ASP A 274 -17.88 13.19 -9.90
C ASP A 274 -17.61 11.71 -9.70
N GLY A 275 -16.56 11.16 -10.31
CA GLY A 275 -16.14 9.77 -10.09
C GLY A 275 -15.76 9.46 -8.65
N TRP A 276 -15.11 10.41 -7.96
CA TRP A 276 -14.72 10.23 -6.56
C TRP A 276 -15.91 10.33 -5.60
N ARG A 277 -16.88 11.19 -5.87
CA ARG A 277 -18.16 11.25 -5.14
C ARG A 277 -18.95 9.97 -5.33
N ALA A 278 -19.09 9.49 -6.56
CA ALA A 278 -19.76 8.21 -6.83
C ALA A 278 -19.09 7.01 -6.15
N LEU A 279 -17.76 7.02 -5.99
CA LEU A 279 -17.04 6.02 -5.20
C LEU A 279 -17.47 6.05 -3.72
N ASN A 280 -17.52 7.24 -3.12
CA ASN A 280 -17.93 7.42 -1.72
C ASN A 280 -19.40 7.08 -1.50
N GLU A 281 -20.28 7.38 -2.46
CA GLU A 281 -21.68 6.97 -2.42
C GLU A 281 -21.81 5.44 -2.43
N ARG A 282 -21.11 4.75 -3.34
CA ARG A 282 -21.07 3.28 -3.35
C ARG A 282 -20.54 2.68 -2.07
N LEU A 283 -19.50 3.29 -1.49
CA LEU A 283 -18.95 2.86 -0.20
C LEU A 283 -19.99 2.99 0.93
N ALA A 284 -20.72 4.10 0.98
CA ALA A 284 -21.76 4.32 1.98
C ALA A 284 -22.99 3.39 1.79
N GLU A 285 -23.27 2.98 0.56
CA GLU A 285 -24.36 2.07 0.21
C GLU A 285 -23.99 0.58 0.36
N ALA A 286 -22.69 0.26 0.46
CA ALA A 286 -22.23 -1.10 0.64
C ALA A 286 -22.68 -1.66 1.99
N ASN A 287 -23.69 -2.54 1.98
CA ASN A 287 -24.33 -3.03 3.21
C ASN A 287 -24.55 -4.54 3.25
N THR A 288 -24.24 -5.27 2.17
CA THR A 288 -24.33 -6.72 2.15
C THR A 288 -23.13 -7.31 2.89
N PRO A 289 -23.30 -7.91 4.08
CA PRO A 289 -22.17 -8.37 4.87
C PRO A 289 -21.53 -9.60 4.22
N VAL A 290 -20.18 -9.58 4.16
CA VAL A 290 -19.36 -10.71 3.71
C VAL A 290 -18.22 -10.90 4.72
N ARG A 291 -18.13 -12.08 5.33
CA ARG A 291 -17.14 -12.41 6.35
C ARG A 291 -15.94 -13.12 5.75
N ILE A 292 -14.80 -12.47 5.78
CA ILE A 292 -13.54 -12.97 5.21
C ILE A 292 -12.55 -13.27 6.35
N GLY A 293 -12.11 -14.53 6.44
CA GLY A 293 -11.01 -14.91 7.34
C GLY A 293 -9.66 -14.57 6.73
N LEU A 294 -8.90 -13.67 7.33
CA LEU A 294 -7.52 -13.38 6.98
C LEU A 294 -6.59 -14.20 7.87
N ILE A 295 -6.00 -15.26 7.31
CA ILE A 295 -5.12 -16.19 8.05
C ILE A 295 -3.68 -15.68 8.00
N GLY A 296 -3.32 -14.83 8.95
CA GLY A 296 -2.07 -14.09 8.95
C GLY A 296 -1.09 -14.49 10.05
N LYS A 297 0.17 -14.04 9.89
CA LYS A 297 1.24 -14.13 10.89
C LYS A 297 1.35 -12.85 11.73
N TYR A 298 0.87 -11.73 11.21
CA TYR A 298 1.06 -10.37 11.75
C TYR A 298 -0.28 -9.69 12.07
N VAL A 299 -1.29 -10.47 12.43
CA VAL A 299 -2.69 -9.99 12.61
C VAL A 299 -2.87 -9.00 13.76
N SER A 300 -1.90 -8.89 14.68
CA SER A 300 -1.91 -7.87 15.74
C SER A 300 -1.57 -6.47 15.24
N LEU A 301 -1.05 -6.32 14.02
CA LEU A 301 -0.79 -5.05 13.37
C LEU A 301 -1.48 -5.03 11.99
N VAL A 302 -2.58 -4.28 11.89
CA VAL A 302 -3.39 -4.18 10.66
C VAL A 302 -2.55 -3.71 9.47
N ASP A 303 -1.67 -2.75 9.69
CA ASP A 303 -0.80 -2.16 8.66
C ASP A 303 0.16 -3.17 7.99
N ALA A 304 0.40 -4.34 8.62
CA ALA A 304 1.20 -5.40 8.01
C ALA A 304 0.52 -6.05 6.79
N TYR A 305 -0.79 -5.86 6.62
CA TYR A 305 -1.60 -6.37 5.52
C TYR A 305 -2.44 -5.27 4.85
N LEU A 306 -1.99 -4.02 4.94
CA LEU A 306 -2.75 -2.85 4.48
C LEU A 306 -3.25 -3.01 3.05
N SER A 307 -2.38 -3.36 2.09
CA SER A 307 -2.79 -3.50 0.69
C SER A 307 -3.76 -4.67 0.46
N VAL A 308 -3.67 -5.75 1.24
CA VAL A 308 -4.64 -6.85 1.20
C VAL A 308 -6.00 -6.38 1.68
N VAL A 309 -6.05 -5.67 2.81
CA VAL A 309 -7.29 -5.10 3.39
C VAL A 309 -7.92 -4.11 2.42
N GLU A 310 -7.12 -3.19 1.88
CA GLU A 310 -7.62 -2.23 0.89
C GLU A 310 -8.16 -2.92 -0.37
N SER A 311 -7.50 -3.98 -0.85
CA SER A 311 -7.96 -4.72 -2.02
C SER A 311 -9.29 -5.46 -1.77
N LEU A 312 -9.48 -5.99 -0.56
CA LEU A 312 -10.76 -6.57 -0.13
C LEU A 312 -11.85 -5.49 -0.07
N ASN A 313 -11.54 -4.32 0.48
CA ASN A 313 -12.46 -3.18 0.54
C ASN A 313 -12.82 -2.66 -0.87
N HIS A 314 -11.83 -2.53 -1.77
CA HIS A 314 -12.09 -2.13 -3.16
C HIS A 314 -13.04 -3.10 -3.87
N ALA A 315 -12.81 -4.41 -3.70
CA ALA A 315 -13.70 -5.43 -4.24
C ALA A 315 -15.10 -5.38 -3.58
N GLY A 316 -15.16 -5.10 -2.28
CA GLY A 316 -16.40 -4.86 -1.55
C GLY A 316 -17.19 -3.70 -2.14
N ILE A 317 -16.56 -2.54 -2.34
CA ILE A 317 -17.17 -1.35 -2.96
C ILE A 317 -17.71 -1.69 -4.36
N TYR A 318 -16.92 -2.44 -5.15
CA TYR A 318 -17.32 -2.86 -6.48
C TYR A 318 -18.61 -3.69 -6.48
N HIS A 319 -18.76 -4.60 -5.51
CA HIS A 319 -19.92 -5.50 -5.38
C HIS A 319 -21.04 -4.98 -4.47
N GLY A 320 -20.91 -3.79 -3.86
CA GLY A 320 -21.86 -3.29 -2.87
C GLY A 320 -21.85 -4.09 -1.57
N ALA A 321 -20.73 -4.71 -1.23
CA ALA A 321 -20.56 -5.55 -0.05
C ALA A 321 -19.81 -4.84 1.08
N ALA A 322 -20.31 -5.00 2.31
CA ALA A 322 -19.60 -4.64 3.53
C ALA A 322 -18.69 -5.81 3.94
N VAL A 323 -17.39 -5.66 3.67
CA VAL A 323 -16.41 -6.70 3.98
C VAL A 323 -16.05 -6.65 5.47
N GLU A 324 -16.35 -7.73 6.19
CA GLU A 324 -15.98 -7.94 7.58
C GLU A 324 -14.79 -8.88 7.65
N ILE A 325 -13.66 -8.40 8.17
CA ILE A 325 -12.42 -9.18 8.25
C ILE A 325 -12.27 -9.81 9.62
N ASP A 326 -12.35 -11.13 9.66
CA ASP A 326 -11.97 -11.93 10.83
C ASP A 326 -10.44 -12.14 10.82
N TRP A 327 -9.75 -11.46 11.70
CA TRP A 327 -8.31 -11.54 11.86
C TRP A 327 -7.93 -12.81 12.61
N ILE A 328 -7.37 -13.80 11.91
CA ILE A 328 -7.06 -15.12 12.46
C ILE A 328 -5.55 -15.32 12.49
N GLN A 329 -5.01 -15.48 13.69
CA GLN A 329 -3.61 -15.87 13.88
C GLN A 329 -3.40 -17.29 13.33
N ALA A 330 -2.44 -17.45 12.43
CA ALA A 330 -2.24 -18.71 11.73
C ALA A 330 -1.97 -19.90 12.71
N GLU A 331 -1.30 -19.64 13.83
CA GLU A 331 -1.03 -20.63 14.87
C GLU A 331 -2.28 -21.15 15.61
N ASP A 332 -3.37 -20.38 15.58
CA ASP A 332 -4.62 -20.74 16.30
C ASP A 332 -5.58 -21.57 15.42
N VAL A 333 -5.26 -21.76 14.13
CA VAL A 333 -6.15 -22.41 13.16
C VAL A 333 -6.53 -23.84 13.58
N GLU A 334 -5.63 -24.64 14.12
CA GLU A 334 -5.93 -26.00 14.55
C GLU A 334 -7.05 -26.05 15.61
N GLY A 335 -7.04 -25.12 16.57
CA GLY A 335 -8.10 -24.96 17.55
C GLY A 335 -9.44 -24.59 16.91
N LEU A 336 -9.42 -23.64 15.97
CA LEU A 336 -10.62 -23.20 15.25
C LEU A 336 -11.22 -24.28 14.36
N LEU A 337 -10.41 -25.17 13.78
CA LEU A 337 -10.86 -26.34 13.03
C LEU A 337 -11.64 -27.28 13.92
N GLY A 338 -11.14 -27.56 15.13
CA GLY A 338 -11.83 -28.39 16.12
C GLY A 338 -13.20 -27.84 16.55
N GLU A 339 -13.36 -26.51 16.54
CA GLU A 339 -14.62 -25.81 16.84
C GLU A 339 -15.51 -25.58 15.61
N ASN A 340 -15.07 -25.96 14.42
CA ASN A 340 -15.77 -25.73 13.14
C ASN A 340 -15.99 -24.24 12.78
N ARG A 341 -15.28 -23.32 13.40
CA ARG A 341 -15.51 -21.88 13.27
C ARG A 341 -15.20 -21.33 11.87
N LEU A 342 -14.29 -21.98 11.13
CA LEU A 342 -13.96 -21.57 9.77
C LEU A 342 -15.13 -21.79 8.78
N ARG A 343 -16.12 -22.63 9.13
CA ARG A 343 -17.32 -22.84 8.28
C ARG A 343 -18.24 -21.63 8.20
N ASP A 344 -18.16 -20.74 9.18
CA ASP A 344 -18.98 -19.54 9.24
C ASP A 344 -18.44 -18.41 8.37
N LEU A 345 -17.24 -18.59 7.82
CA LEU A 345 -16.64 -17.65 6.88
C LEU A 345 -17.22 -17.81 5.47
N ASP A 346 -17.30 -16.70 4.75
CA ASP A 346 -17.71 -16.67 3.36
C ASP A 346 -16.53 -16.86 2.41
N GLY A 347 -15.33 -16.48 2.86
CA GLY A 347 -14.08 -16.69 2.15
C GLY A 347 -12.88 -16.67 3.09
N ILE A 348 -11.76 -17.23 2.62
CA ILE A 348 -10.48 -17.27 3.33
C ILE A 348 -9.40 -16.66 2.45
N VAL A 349 -8.63 -15.71 3.01
CA VAL A 349 -7.42 -15.19 2.38
C VAL A 349 -6.21 -15.68 3.16
N ILE A 350 -5.24 -16.26 2.45
CA ILE A 350 -3.95 -16.69 2.97
C ILE A 350 -2.88 -15.75 2.41
N PRO A 351 -2.54 -14.66 3.12
CA PRO A 351 -1.61 -13.64 2.62
C PRO A 351 -0.16 -14.11 2.65
N GLY A 352 0.72 -13.32 2.05
CA GLY A 352 2.15 -13.45 2.11
C GLY A 352 2.74 -13.46 3.53
N GLY A 353 4.04 -13.61 3.63
CA GLY A 353 4.79 -13.60 4.88
C GLY A 353 6.11 -14.34 4.78
N PHE A 354 7.00 -14.15 5.74
CA PHE A 354 8.31 -14.78 5.81
C PHE A 354 8.48 -15.62 7.08
N GLY A 355 9.37 -16.62 7.01
CA GLY A 355 9.73 -17.49 8.14
C GLY A 355 8.71 -18.59 8.41
N GLU A 356 9.08 -19.54 9.26
CA GLU A 356 8.37 -20.79 9.50
C GLU A 356 7.09 -20.65 10.34
N ARG A 357 7.03 -19.64 11.22
CA ARG A 357 5.92 -19.43 12.14
C ARG A 357 4.57 -19.39 11.42
N GLY A 358 3.58 -20.15 11.88
CA GLY A 358 2.20 -20.16 11.36
C GLY A 358 1.99 -20.83 10.00
N VAL A 359 3.03 -21.43 9.39
CA VAL A 359 2.93 -22.08 8.06
C VAL A 359 1.97 -23.27 8.11
N GLU A 360 2.05 -24.13 9.12
CA GLU A 360 1.17 -25.31 9.24
C GLU A 360 -0.31 -24.91 9.39
N GLY A 361 -0.60 -23.85 10.14
CA GLY A 361 -1.96 -23.32 10.23
C GLY A 361 -2.50 -22.79 8.91
N LYS A 362 -1.65 -22.12 8.11
CA LYS A 362 -2.02 -21.70 6.75
C LYS A 362 -2.30 -22.89 5.83
N ILE A 363 -1.49 -23.94 5.91
CA ILE A 363 -1.68 -25.20 5.18
C ILE A 363 -3.01 -25.85 5.61
N ALA A 364 -3.27 -25.94 6.91
CA ALA A 364 -4.50 -26.51 7.45
C ALA A 364 -5.75 -25.72 7.00
N ALA A 365 -5.68 -24.38 6.99
CA ALA A 365 -6.77 -23.53 6.51
C ALA A 365 -7.05 -23.73 5.01
N ALA A 366 -5.99 -23.88 4.19
CA ALA A 366 -6.12 -24.16 2.76
C ALA A 366 -6.83 -25.51 2.50
N GLY A 367 -6.47 -26.55 3.26
CA GLY A 367 -7.11 -27.87 3.19
C GLY A 367 -8.57 -27.83 3.61
N PHE A 368 -8.86 -27.13 4.70
CA PHE A 368 -10.24 -26.96 5.17
C PHE A 368 -11.09 -26.23 4.12
N ALA A 369 -10.56 -25.17 3.52
CA ALA A 369 -11.25 -24.44 2.46
C ALA A 369 -11.54 -25.34 1.25
N ARG A 370 -10.54 -26.13 0.81
CA ARG A 370 -10.69 -27.07 -0.30
C ARG A 370 -11.76 -28.14 -0.05
N GLU A 371 -11.80 -28.71 1.17
CA GLU A 371 -12.71 -29.80 1.53
C GLU A 371 -14.16 -29.35 1.79
N HIS A 372 -14.37 -28.05 2.02
CA HIS A 372 -15.69 -27.49 2.38
C HIS A 372 -16.22 -26.47 1.38
N ASP A 373 -15.63 -26.40 0.17
CA ASP A 373 -16.02 -25.46 -0.89
C ASP A 373 -16.07 -24.00 -0.41
N ILE A 374 -15.11 -23.62 0.45
CA ILE A 374 -14.98 -22.24 0.90
C ILE A 374 -14.05 -21.49 -0.07
N PRO A 375 -14.50 -20.39 -0.70
CA PRO A 375 -13.64 -19.55 -1.50
C PRO A 375 -12.32 -19.24 -0.80
N CYS A 376 -11.19 -19.54 -1.45
CA CYS A 376 -9.87 -19.39 -0.88
C CYS A 376 -8.93 -18.67 -1.85
N LEU A 377 -8.33 -17.56 -1.42
CA LEU A 377 -7.34 -16.80 -2.16
C LEU A 377 -5.97 -16.90 -1.49
N GLY A 378 -4.97 -17.43 -2.20
CA GLY A 378 -3.58 -17.50 -1.73
C GLY A 378 -2.69 -16.46 -2.41
N LEU A 379 -1.91 -15.72 -1.60
CA LEU A 379 -0.99 -14.68 -2.10
C LEU A 379 0.44 -15.02 -1.66
N CYS A 380 1.37 -15.11 -2.60
CA CYS A 380 2.79 -15.38 -2.38
C CYS A 380 3.01 -16.64 -1.52
N LEU A 381 3.31 -16.52 -0.22
CA LEU A 381 3.37 -17.66 0.70
C LEU A 381 2.06 -18.46 0.72
N GLY A 382 0.92 -17.82 0.47
CA GLY A 382 -0.37 -18.47 0.36
C GLY A 382 -0.40 -19.51 -0.76
N LEU A 383 0.11 -19.19 -1.96
CA LEU A 383 0.27 -20.17 -3.05
C LEU A 383 1.13 -21.35 -2.60
N GLN A 384 2.23 -21.05 -1.90
CA GLN A 384 3.15 -22.10 -1.43
C GLN A 384 2.48 -23.02 -0.41
N CYS A 385 1.72 -22.47 0.55
CA CYS A 385 0.97 -23.26 1.53
C CYS A 385 -0.12 -24.12 0.88
N MET A 386 -0.86 -23.58 -0.10
CA MET A 386 -1.87 -24.31 -0.86
C MET A 386 -1.24 -25.44 -1.69
N THR A 387 -0.09 -25.21 -2.30
CA THR A 387 0.67 -26.25 -3.02
C THR A 387 1.13 -27.37 -2.08
N ILE A 388 1.66 -27.02 -0.90
CA ILE A 388 2.10 -28.01 0.09
C ILE A 388 0.91 -28.82 0.61
N GLU A 389 -0.21 -28.19 0.89
CA GLU A 389 -1.45 -28.85 1.31
C GLU A 389 -1.86 -29.91 0.30
N TYR A 390 -2.00 -29.52 -0.96
CA TYR A 390 -2.42 -30.42 -2.02
C TYR A 390 -1.44 -31.58 -2.23
N ALA A 391 -0.14 -31.27 -2.17
CA ALA A 391 0.91 -32.29 -2.26
C ALA A 391 0.80 -33.34 -1.15
N ARG A 392 0.55 -32.93 0.09
CA ARG A 392 0.42 -33.83 1.25
C ARG A 392 -0.86 -34.63 1.21
N ASN A 393 -1.98 -33.97 1.03
CA ASN A 393 -3.30 -34.55 1.33
C ASN A 393 -3.99 -35.15 0.11
N VAL A 394 -3.63 -34.73 -1.11
CA VAL A 394 -4.21 -35.26 -2.35
C VAL A 394 -3.21 -36.12 -3.12
N LEU A 395 -1.96 -35.67 -3.29
CA LEU A 395 -0.94 -36.47 -4.01
C LEU A 395 -0.26 -37.51 -3.13
N GLY A 396 -0.49 -37.52 -1.81
CA GLY A 396 0.12 -38.47 -0.88
C GLY A 396 1.63 -38.31 -0.72
N LEU A 397 2.18 -37.13 -1.00
CA LEU A 397 3.60 -36.84 -0.81
C LEU A 397 3.86 -36.53 0.67
N GLU A 398 4.02 -37.56 1.46
CA GLU A 398 4.25 -37.43 2.91
C GLU A 398 5.41 -36.48 3.19
N ARG A 399 5.20 -35.54 4.13
CA ARG A 399 6.18 -34.53 4.52
C ARG A 399 6.59 -33.57 3.38
N ALA A 400 5.77 -33.41 2.33
CA ALA A 400 6.01 -32.35 1.33
C ALA A 400 6.07 -30.99 2.02
N HIS A 401 7.07 -30.16 1.68
CA HIS A 401 7.29 -28.88 2.31
C HIS A 401 8.02 -27.91 1.39
N SER A 402 8.25 -26.68 1.87
CA SER A 402 9.24 -25.75 1.33
C SER A 402 10.63 -26.05 1.89
N SER A 403 11.65 -26.01 1.03
CA SER A 403 13.05 -26.11 1.46
C SER A 403 13.50 -24.93 2.34
N GLU A 404 12.70 -23.85 2.41
CA GLU A 404 12.90 -22.74 3.36
C GLU A 404 12.68 -23.18 4.81
N PHE A 405 11.63 -23.99 5.04
CA PHE A 405 11.16 -24.34 6.39
C PHE A 405 11.64 -25.74 6.82
N ASP A 406 11.69 -26.70 5.90
CA ASP A 406 12.26 -28.03 6.12
C ASP A 406 13.25 -28.38 5.01
N PRO A 407 14.53 -27.99 5.14
CA PRO A 407 15.58 -28.38 4.17
C PRO A 407 15.79 -29.90 4.04
N SER A 408 15.27 -30.68 5.01
CA SER A 408 15.36 -32.14 5.01
C SER A 408 14.13 -32.83 4.44
N SER A 409 13.15 -32.07 3.96
CA SER A 409 11.94 -32.63 3.35
C SER A 409 12.27 -33.56 2.19
N PRO A 410 11.70 -34.79 2.15
CA PRO A 410 11.88 -35.69 1.02
C PRO A 410 11.19 -35.17 -0.25
N HIS A 411 10.25 -34.25 -0.11
CA HIS A 411 9.47 -33.66 -1.19
C HIS A 411 9.45 -32.14 -1.09
N PRO A 412 10.53 -31.43 -1.47
CA PRO A 412 10.57 -29.97 -1.49
C PRO A 412 9.76 -29.46 -2.69
N VAL A 413 8.42 -29.45 -2.54
CA VAL A 413 7.50 -28.98 -3.61
C VAL A 413 7.58 -27.47 -3.81
N ILE A 414 8.11 -26.75 -2.83
CA ILE A 414 8.55 -25.36 -2.91
C ILE A 414 10.06 -25.33 -2.66
N ASP A 415 10.81 -24.67 -3.53
CA ASP A 415 12.26 -24.65 -3.45
C ASP A 415 12.84 -23.26 -3.79
N LEU A 416 14.09 -23.06 -3.41
CA LEU A 416 14.82 -21.82 -3.67
C LEU A 416 15.02 -21.62 -5.18
N MET A 417 14.71 -20.45 -5.69
CA MET A 417 15.00 -20.08 -7.08
C MET A 417 16.47 -20.26 -7.40
N GLU A 418 16.78 -20.73 -8.61
CA GLU A 418 18.15 -20.96 -9.07
C GLU A 418 19.00 -19.68 -9.00
N SER A 419 18.41 -18.53 -9.32
CA SER A 419 19.03 -17.21 -9.24
C SER A 419 19.31 -16.71 -7.82
N GLN A 420 18.75 -17.36 -6.79
CA GLN A 420 18.88 -16.98 -5.38
C GLN A 420 19.91 -17.81 -4.60
N ARG A 421 20.53 -18.83 -5.23
CA ARG A 421 21.42 -19.79 -4.55
C ARG A 421 22.73 -19.17 -4.04
N ASP A 422 23.26 -18.16 -4.74
CA ASP A 422 24.54 -17.52 -4.42
C ASP A 422 24.39 -16.12 -3.80
N VAL A 423 23.19 -15.78 -3.32
CA VAL A 423 22.91 -14.46 -2.76
C VAL A 423 23.27 -14.41 -1.27
N SER A 424 24.25 -13.56 -0.90
CA SER A 424 24.68 -13.31 0.49
C SER A 424 23.90 -12.19 1.16
N ASP A 425 23.63 -11.11 0.44
CA ASP A 425 22.89 -9.96 0.94
C ASP A 425 21.38 -10.20 0.86
N LYS A 426 20.65 -9.87 1.93
CA LYS A 426 19.20 -10.18 1.99
C LYS A 426 18.30 -9.02 1.57
N GLY A 427 18.75 -7.76 1.67
CA GLY A 427 18.01 -6.59 1.22
C GLY A 427 18.09 -6.41 -0.29
N GLY A 428 16.96 -6.11 -0.97
CA GLY A 428 16.90 -5.76 -2.39
C GLY A 428 17.32 -6.87 -3.37
N THR A 429 17.36 -8.14 -2.95
CA THR A 429 17.91 -9.25 -3.75
C THR A 429 16.92 -10.36 -4.07
N MET A 430 15.67 -10.24 -3.61
CA MET A 430 14.57 -11.15 -3.99
C MET A 430 14.16 -10.94 -5.45
N ARG A 431 13.25 -11.77 -5.94
CA ARG A 431 12.51 -11.44 -7.15
C ARG A 431 11.53 -10.32 -6.80
N LEU A 432 11.85 -9.11 -7.24
CA LEU A 432 11.19 -7.86 -6.86
C LEU A 432 10.67 -7.13 -8.08
N GLY A 433 9.45 -6.59 -7.97
CA GLY A 433 8.84 -5.76 -9.00
C GLY A 433 7.91 -6.52 -9.93
N ALA A 434 7.53 -5.87 -11.03
CA ALA A 434 6.57 -6.39 -11.97
C ALA A 434 7.19 -7.43 -12.90
N TYR A 435 6.55 -8.60 -12.99
CA TYR A 435 6.91 -9.65 -13.94
C TYR A 435 5.68 -10.10 -14.71
N VAL A 436 5.93 -10.44 -15.98
CA VAL A 436 4.90 -10.94 -16.89
C VAL A 436 4.63 -12.41 -16.61
N ALA A 437 3.35 -12.78 -16.57
CA ALA A 437 2.89 -14.15 -16.59
C ALA A 437 2.00 -14.40 -17.81
N GLN A 438 2.14 -15.58 -18.42
CA GLN A 438 1.25 -16.09 -19.44
C GLN A 438 0.22 -16.99 -18.80
N LEU A 439 -1.05 -16.68 -19.00
CA LEU A 439 -2.17 -17.44 -18.45
C LEU A 439 -2.63 -18.48 -19.45
N ARG A 440 -3.03 -19.65 -18.94
CA ARG A 440 -3.59 -20.73 -19.77
C ARG A 440 -4.98 -20.32 -20.27
N PRO A 441 -5.20 -20.24 -21.60
CA PRO A 441 -6.51 -19.90 -22.15
C PRO A 441 -7.61 -20.84 -21.64
N GLY A 442 -8.74 -20.26 -21.23
CA GLY A 442 -9.90 -20.99 -20.67
C GLY A 442 -9.70 -21.43 -19.22
N SER A 443 -8.65 -21.00 -18.53
CA SER A 443 -8.53 -21.14 -17.07
C SER A 443 -9.38 -20.09 -16.37
N GLN A 444 -9.80 -20.37 -15.13
CA GLN A 444 -10.54 -19.42 -14.30
C GLN A 444 -9.74 -18.11 -14.13
N VAL A 445 -8.42 -18.20 -13.94
CA VAL A 445 -7.55 -17.02 -13.82
C VAL A 445 -7.57 -16.19 -15.10
N ALA A 446 -7.48 -16.81 -16.29
CA ALA A 446 -7.54 -16.08 -17.57
C ALA A 446 -8.89 -15.36 -17.76
N GLU A 447 -9.99 -16.01 -17.38
CA GLU A 447 -11.34 -15.41 -17.40
C GLU A 447 -11.46 -14.22 -16.44
N ILE A 448 -10.91 -14.34 -15.22
CA ILE A 448 -10.88 -13.28 -14.20
C ILE A 448 -10.14 -12.04 -14.69
N TYR A 449 -8.97 -12.22 -15.32
CA TYR A 449 -8.18 -11.11 -15.85
C TYR A 449 -8.68 -10.60 -17.22
N GLY A 450 -9.44 -11.42 -17.95
CA GLY A 450 -9.92 -11.08 -19.29
C GLY A 450 -8.80 -11.00 -20.34
N THR A 451 -7.64 -11.62 -20.09
CA THR A 451 -6.46 -11.63 -20.97
C THR A 451 -5.59 -12.84 -20.68
N ASP A 452 -4.80 -13.24 -21.67
CA ASP A 452 -3.84 -14.35 -21.54
C ASP A 452 -2.44 -13.88 -21.05
N VAL A 453 -2.24 -12.57 -20.87
CA VAL A 453 -0.95 -12.03 -20.42
C VAL A 453 -1.20 -10.98 -19.35
N VAL A 454 -0.57 -11.17 -18.19
CA VAL A 454 -0.69 -10.25 -17.05
C VAL A 454 0.69 -9.86 -16.53
N SER A 455 0.76 -8.75 -15.83
CA SER A 455 1.99 -8.31 -15.15
C SER A 455 1.65 -7.92 -13.73
N GLU A 456 2.21 -8.66 -12.77
CA GLU A 456 2.00 -8.45 -11.34
C GLU A 456 3.31 -8.28 -10.60
N ARG A 457 3.27 -7.64 -9.41
CA ARG A 457 4.45 -7.37 -8.59
C ARG A 457 4.79 -8.58 -7.73
N HIS A 458 6.08 -8.86 -7.58
CA HIS A 458 6.62 -9.98 -6.82
C HIS A 458 7.51 -9.51 -5.68
N ARG A 459 7.57 -10.34 -4.61
CA ARG A 459 8.48 -10.18 -3.47
C ARG A 459 8.73 -11.54 -2.81
N HIS A 460 9.58 -12.39 -3.42
CA HIS A 460 9.85 -13.74 -2.90
C HIS A 460 11.21 -14.29 -3.37
N ARG A 461 11.69 -15.35 -2.67
CA ARG A 461 12.90 -16.12 -3.02
C ARG A 461 12.60 -17.56 -3.39
N TYR A 462 11.53 -18.11 -2.81
CA TYR A 462 11.09 -19.49 -2.99
C TYR A 462 9.88 -19.53 -3.90
N GLU A 463 9.75 -20.65 -4.62
CA GLU A 463 8.70 -20.83 -5.63
C GLU A 463 8.34 -22.28 -5.82
N PHE A 464 7.29 -22.56 -6.58
CA PHE A 464 6.89 -23.91 -6.97
C PHE A 464 8.06 -24.63 -7.65
N ASN A 465 8.40 -25.83 -7.14
CA ASN A 465 9.50 -26.62 -7.68
C ASN A 465 9.06 -27.34 -8.98
N PRO A 466 9.59 -26.97 -10.16
CA PRO A 466 9.14 -27.50 -11.44
C PRO A 466 9.33 -29.02 -11.59
N ARG A 467 10.17 -29.65 -10.77
CA ARG A 467 10.37 -31.12 -10.76
C ARG A 467 9.11 -31.89 -10.35
N TYR A 468 8.19 -31.25 -9.61
CA TYR A 468 6.94 -31.86 -9.17
C TYR A 468 5.76 -31.56 -10.10
N ARG A 469 5.90 -30.65 -11.04
CA ARG A 469 4.82 -30.17 -11.91
C ARG A 469 3.99 -31.30 -12.53
N ALA A 470 4.63 -32.28 -13.15
CA ALA A 470 3.93 -33.40 -13.80
C ALA A 470 3.02 -34.19 -12.85
N ARG A 471 3.33 -34.22 -11.53
CA ARG A 471 2.48 -34.91 -10.54
C ARG A 471 1.19 -34.15 -10.23
N PHE A 472 1.19 -32.83 -10.39
CA PHE A 472 0.01 -32.01 -10.19
C PHE A 472 -0.87 -32.00 -11.45
N GLU A 473 -0.25 -31.97 -12.65
CA GLU A 473 -0.97 -31.88 -13.93
C GLU A 473 -1.87 -33.09 -14.24
N ASP A 474 -1.62 -34.25 -13.63
CA ASP A 474 -2.48 -35.45 -13.76
C ASP A 474 -3.75 -35.38 -12.87
N THR A 475 -4.01 -34.25 -12.23
CA THR A 475 -5.14 -34.04 -11.30
C THR A 475 -5.96 -32.81 -11.69
N ASN A 476 -6.93 -32.42 -10.86
CA ASN A 476 -7.68 -31.18 -11.02
C ASN A 476 -6.93 -29.91 -10.52
N PHE A 477 -5.67 -30.04 -10.09
CA PHE A 477 -4.81 -28.92 -9.75
C PHE A 477 -4.17 -28.33 -11.02
N GLY A 478 -4.56 -27.14 -11.38
CA GLY A 478 -4.06 -26.43 -12.56
C GLY A 478 -2.89 -25.49 -12.22
N CYS A 479 -1.73 -25.67 -12.88
CA CYS A 479 -0.75 -24.60 -13.03
C CYS A 479 -1.21 -23.73 -14.20
N THR A 480 -1.91 -22.62 -13.91
CA THR A 480 -2.67 -21.87 -14.91
C THR A 480 -2.05 -20.56 -15.32
N GLY A 481 -0.94 -20.17 -14.69
CA GLY A 481 -0.11 -19.05 -15.12
C GLY A 481 1.36 -19.36 -14.95
N GLU A 482 2.17 -18.94 -15.91
CA GLU A 482 3.59 -19.25 -15.98
C GLU A 482 4.42 -18.04 -16.40
N SER A 483 5.71 -18.05 -16.01
CA SER A 483 6.67 -17.10 -16.60
C SER A 483 6.77 -17.31 -18.12
N PRO A 484 7.15 -16.29 -18.91
CA PRO A 484 7.20 -16.39 -20.37
C PRO A 484 8.11 -17.51 -20.91
N ASP A 485 9.07 -17.97 -20.12
CA ASP A 485 9.96 -19.11 -20.44
C ASP A 485 9.39 -20.46 -19.96
N GLY A 486 8.21 -20.48 -19.35
CA GLY A 486 7.50 -21.67 -18.87
C GLY A 486 8.13 -22.35 -17.66
N ARG A 487 9.13 -21.72 -17.00
CA ARG A 487 9.86 -22.35 -15.90
C ARG A 487 9.24 -22.13 -14.53
N LEU A 488 8.61 -20.98 -14.32
CA LEU A 488 8.03 -20.59 -13.03
C LEU A 488 6.52 -20.69 -13.08
N VAL A 489 5.92 -21.23 -12.02
CA VAL A 489 4.47 -21.25 -11.82
C VAL A 489 4.05 -20.00 -11.07
N GLU A 490 3.26 -19.15 -11.71
CA GLU A 490 2.81 -17.85 -11.19
C GLU A 490 1.40 -17.91 -10.62
N PHE A 491 0.54 -18.80 -11.17
CA PHE A 491 -0.83 -18.98 -10.74
C PHE A 491 -1.19 -20.46 -10.66
N ILE A 492 -1.99 -20.78 -9.64
CA ILE A 492 -2.61 -22.11 -9.50
C ILE A 492 -4.10 -21.95 -9.26
N GLU A 493 -4.88 -22.93 -9.73
CA GLU A 493 -6.32 -23.03 -9.47
C GLU A 493 -6.75 -24.47 -9.32
N LEU A 494 -7.88 -24.71 -8.64
CA LEU A 494 -8.45 -26.03 -8.47
C LEU A 494 -9.73 -26.16 -9.29
N GLU A 495 -9.69 -26.96 -10.36
CA GLU A 495 -10.83 -27.19 -11.23
C GLU A 495 -11.98 -27.86 -10.46
N GLY A 496 -13.19 -27.31 -10.62
CA GLY A 496 -14.40 -27.80 -9.96
C GLY A 496 -14.64 -27.24 -8.55
N HIS A 497 -13.72 -26.45 -7.99
CA HIS A 497 -13.93 -25.72 -6.75
C HIS A 497 -14.52 -24.32 -7.06
N PRO A 498 -15.46 -23.78 -6.26
CA PRO A 498 -16.05 -22.45 -6.49
C PRO A 498 -14.99 -21.35 -6.68
N PHE A 499 -14.01 -21.29 -5.81
CA PHE A 499 -12.84 -20.41 -5.92
C PHE A 499 -11.72 -20.92 -5.02
N TRP A 500 -10.73 -21.60 -5.58
CA TRP A 500 -9.51 -21.99 -4.87
C TRP A 500 -8.33 -21.63 -5.76
N VAL A 501 -7.94 -20.34 -5.69
CA VAL A 501 -7.00 -19.71 -6.61
C VAL A 501 -5.86 -19.10 -5.81
N ALA A 502 -4.64 -19.22 -6.32
CA ALA A 502 -3.51 -18.55 -5.72
C ALA A 502 -2.52 -18.02 -6.75
N THR A 503 -1.78 -17.01 -6.35
CA THR A 503 -0.70 -16.41 -7.13
C THR A 503 0.59 -16.29 -6.31
N GLN A 504 1.74 -16.46 -6.96
CA GLN A 504 3.04 -16.18 -6.37
C GLN A 504 3.30 -14.67 -6.24
N ALA A 505 2.58 -13.87 -7.02
CA ALA A 505 2.62 -12.42 -7.02
C ALA A 505 1.81 -11.79 -5.89
N HIS A 506 1.82 -10.45 -5.88
CA HIS A 506 1.11 -9.56 -4.97
C HIS A 506 0.18 -8.61 -5.74
N PRO A 507 -0.97 -9.08 -6.26
CA PRO A 507 -1.91 -8.24 -7.01
C PRO A 507 -2.53 -7.13 -6.15
N GLU A 508 -2.48 -7.25 -4.82
CA GLU A 508 -2.91 -6.24 -3.88
C GLU A 508 -2.21 -4.90 -4.07
N PHE A 509 -0.96 -4.90 -4.52
CA PHE A 509 -0.21 -3.66 -4.75
C PHE A 509 -0.73 -2.85 -5.95
N LYS A 510 -1.46 -3.48 -6.87
CA LYS A 510 -2.04 -2.80 -8.04
C LYS A 510 -3.53 -2.50 -7.92
N SER A 511 -4.17 -2.86 -6.82
CA SER A 511 -5.58 -2.58 -6.58
C SER A 511 -5.82 -1.07 -6.39
N ARG A 512 -6.92 -0.58 -6.96
CA ARG A 512 -7.37 0.81 -6.88
C ARG A 512 -8.82 0.85 -6.40
N PRO A 513 -9.28 1.91 -5.71
CA PRO A 513 -10.63 1.98 -5.19
C PRO A 513 -11.72 1.96 -6.28
N ASP A 514 -11.43 2.49 -7.44
CA ASP A 514 -12.30 2.52 -8.61
C ASP A 514 -12.04 1.35 -9.59
N ARG A 515 -10.93 0.64 -9.41
CA ARG A 515 -10.51 -0.50 -10.25
C ARG A 515 -9.86 -1.59 -9.38
N PRO A 516 -10.66 -2.38 -8.66
CA PRO A 516 -10.13 -3.43 -7.78
C PRO A 516 -9.34 -4.47 -8.56
N ALA A 517 -8.28 -5.01 -7.92
CA ALA A 517 -7.48 -6.08 -8.50
C ALA A 517 -8.38 -7.28 -8.88
N PRO A 518 -8.24 -7.83 -10.11
CA PRO A 518 -9.18 -8.82 -10.64
C PRO A 518 -9.39 -10.04 -9.73
N LEU A 519 -8.31 -10.60 -9.15
CA LEU A 519 -8.44 -11.75 -8.24
C LEU A 519 -9.24 -11.43 -6.98
N PHE A 520 -9.08 -10.24 -6.40
CA PHE A 520 -9.85 -9.82 -5.22
C PHE A 520 -11.31 -9.58 -5.58
N ARG A 521 -11.58 -8.99 -6.74
CA ARG A 521 -12.94 -8.80 -7.24
C ARG A 521 -13.65 -10.15 -7.41
N ALA A 522 -13.02 -11.11 -8.08
CA ALA A 522 -13.61 -12.44 -8.29
C ALA A 522 -13.76 -13.21 -6.98
N PHE A 523 -12.79 -13.10 -6.06
CA PHE A 523 -12.84 -13.72 -4.74
C PHE A 523 -14.02 -13.22 -3.90
N ILE A 524 -14.23 -11.90 -3.81
CA ILE A 524 -15.38 -11.34 -3.09
C ILE A 524 -16.70 -11.72 -3.78
N GLY A 525 -16.74 -11.79 -5.12
CA GLY A 525 -17.91 -12.31 -5.84
C GLY A 525 -18.26 -13.74 -5.42
N ALA A 526 -17.29 -14.65 -5.40
CA ALA A 526 -17.50 -16.03 -4.95
C ALA A 526 -17.88 -16.13 -3.46
N ALA A 527 -17.32 -15.26 -2.62
CA ALA A 527 -17.68 -15.19 -1.21
C ALA A 527 -19.15 -14.71 -1.01
N LEU A 528 -19.59 -13.76 -1.80
CA LEU A 528 -21.00 -13.30 -1.81
C LEU A 528 -21.98 -14.40 -2.26
N GLU A 529 -21.64 -15.17 -3.29
CA GLU A 529 -22.43 -16.32 -3.73
C GLU A 529 -22.59 -17.33 -2.59
N ARG A 530 -21.49 -17.61 -1.86
CA ARG A 530 -21.54 -18.48 -0.70
C ARG A 530 -22.39 -17.91 0.43
N ALA A 531 -22.25 -16.62 0.75
CA ALA A 531 -23.05 -15.92 1.75
C ALA A 531 -24.54 -15.96 1.39
N GLY A 532 -24.89 -15.70 0.13
CA GLY A 532 -26.26 -15.78 -0.41
C GLY A 532 -26.85 -17.18 -0.32
N GLY A 533 -26.06 -18.22 -0.59
CA GLY A 533 -26.47 -19.61 -0.43
C GLY A 533 -26.79 -20.00 1.01
N ARG A 534 -26.10 -19.40 2.00
CA ARG A 534 -26.35 -19.60 3.45
C ARG A 534 -27.49 -18.73 3.98
N ASN A 535 -27.68 -17.55 3.40
CA ASN A 535 -28.75 -16.63 3.76
C ASN A 535 -29.45 -16.08 2.49
N PRO A 536 -30.53 -16.72 2.01
CA PRO A 536 -31.22 -16.33 0.77
C PRO A 536 -31.77 -14.89 0.75
N GLN A 537 -31.78 -14.19 1.88
CA GLN A 537 -32.17 -12.78 1.95
C GLN A 537 -31.04 -11.82 1.54
N LEU A 538 -29.83 -12.33 1.35
CA LEU A 538 -28.65 -11.57 0.94
C LEU A 538 -28.33 -11.74 -0.56
N ILE A 539 -29.32 -12.03 -1.40
CA ILE A 539 -29.09 -12.13 -2.85
C ILE A 539 -28.63 -10.77 -3.37
N PRO A 540 -27.44 -10.67 -3.99
CA PRO A 540 -27.01 -9.43 -4.61
C PRO A 540 -28.03 -9.02 -5.68
N VAL A 541 -28.45 -7.77 -5.67
CA VAL A 541 -29.11 -7.18 -6.83
C VAL A 541 -28.08 -7.27 -7.96
N GLU A 542 -28.39 -8.01 -9.02
CA GLU A 542 -27.57 -8.02 -10.23
C GLU A 542 -27.29 -6.57 -10.60
N ALA A 543 -26.06 -6.14 -10.44
CA ALA A 543 -25.62 -4.86 -10.97
C ALA A 543 -25.75 -4.98 -12.48
N GLU A 544 -26.71 -4.28 -13.06
CA GLU A 544 -26.79 -4.03 -14.50
C GLU A 544 -25.48 -3.33 -14.93
N VAL A 545 -24.47 -4.13 -15.19
CA VAL A 545 -23.26 -3.73 -15.90
C VAL A 545 -23.38 -4.26 -17.32
N GLU A 546 -24.34 -3.71 -18.05
CA GLU A 546 -24.32 -3.75 -19.51
C GLU A 546 -24.48 -2.34 -20.07
N ALA A 547 -23.57 -2.03 -20.98
CA ALA A 547 -23.60 -0.93 -21.94
C ALA A 547 -22.84 0.35 -21.54
N GLU A 548 -21.52 0.30 -21.53
CA GLU A 548 -20.69 1.40 -22.06
C GLU A 548 -19.31 0.93 -22.54
N ALA A 549 -19.29 -0.17 -23.29
CA ALA A 549 -18.13 -0.57 -24.08
C ALA A 549 -18.53 -0.65 -25.56
N ALA A 550 -19.15 0.41 -26.08
CA ALA A 550 -19.34 0.60 -27.54
C ALA A 550 -19.77 2.06 -27.79
N GLY A 551 -18.80 2.95 -27.96
CA GLY A 551 -19.02 4.32 -28.37
C GLY A 551 -17.72 5.05 -28.56
#